data_e6eca1ba6606be884b86ba6f383030f9
#
_entry.id   e6eca1ba6606be884b86ba6f383030f9
#
_cell.length_a   1.000
_cell.length_b   1.000
_cell.length_c   1.000
_cell.angle_alpha   90.00
_cell.angle_beta   90.00
_cell.angle_gamma   90.00
#
_symmetry.space_group_name_H-M   'P 1'
#
loop_
_entity.id
_entity.type
_entity.pdbx_description
1 polymer ?
#
loop_
_entity_poly.entity_id
_entity_poly.type
_entity_poly.pdbx_seq_one_letter_code
_entity_poly.pdbx_strand_id
1 'polypeptide(L)'
;MTLKTIPDIRKILYATDLSDNAIYAFRYAMSLANRYGGGITFLHVLEDISSFGNTLVTSILGEERWKELRKQNEQKVLDAIKERLKAFCEEAVRDLPECPFITDEIVVKIGNPAEEILKQVDESDCDLVVMGSHGQGLLEDAMMGSVSRRVIRRCKKPVLVIRLPGA
;
A
#
# COMPACT_ATOMS: atom_id res chain seq x y z
N MET A 1 20.24 12.04 20.47
CA MET A 1 19.10 12.33 19.56
C MET A 1 18.41 13.58 20.08
N THR A 2 18.58 14.69 19.41
CA THR A 2 18.05 15.99 19.86
C THR A 2 16.59 16.09 19.46
N LEU A 3 15.67 15.85 20.40
CA LEU A 3 14.21 15.96 20.24
C LEU A 3 13.70 17.43 20.08
N LYS A 4 14.48 18.31 19.48
CA LYS A 4 14.17 19.75 19.46
C LYS A 4 13.63 20.29 18.14
N THR A 5 13.49 19.46 17.10
CA THR A 5 12.96 19.89 15.80
C THR A 5 11.59 19.29 15.55
N ILE A 6 10.64 20.12 15.13
CA ILE A 6 9.34 19.68 14.63
C ILE A 6 9.61 18.83 13.38
N PRO A 7 9.09 17.60 13.28
CA PRO A 7 9.30 16.77 12.10
C PRO A 7 8.70 17.42 10.85
N ASP A 8 9.45 17.40 9.75
CA ASP A 8 8.96 17.82 8.45
C ASP A 8 8.45 16.58 7.71
N ILE A 9 7.22 16.60 7.23
CA ILE A 9 6.59 15.48 6.52
C ILE A 9 6.60 15.78 5.02
N ARG A 10 7.58 15.21 4.30
CA ARG A 10 7.75 15.42 2.86
C ARG A 10 7.47 14.18 2.04
N LYS A 11 7.68 12.99 2.61
CA LYS A 11 7.54 11.72 1.93
C LYS A 11 6.51 10.87 2.64
N ILE A 12 5.37 10.67 2.02
CA ILE A 12 4.27 9.86 2.55
C ILE A 12 4.23 8.53 1.82
N LEU A 13 4.34 7.43 2.56
CA LEU A 13 4.08 6.10 2.03
C LEU A 13 2.60 5.76 2.25
N TYR A 14 1.82 5.68 1.19
CA TYR A 14 0.43 5.26 1.25
C TYR A 14 0.30 3.79 0.85
N ALA A 15 0.00 2.94 1.83
CA ALA A 15 -0.21 1.51 1.62
C ALA A 15 -1.70 1.23 1.36
N THR A 16 -2.01 0.63 0.21
CA THR A 16 -3.36 0.39 -0.28
C THR A 16 -3.60 -1.05 -0.68
N ASP A 17 -4.78 -1.57 -0.41
CA ASP A 17 -5.28 -2.86 -0.90
C ASP A 17 -6.22 -2.70 -2.11
N LEU A 18 -6.38 -1.47 -2.62
CA LEU A 18 -7.28 -1.11 -3.73
C LEU A 18 -8.77 -1.35 -3.46
N SER A 19 -9.17 -1.50 -2.20
CA SER A 19 -10.58 -1.54 -1.81
C SER A 19 -11.22 -0.15 -1.88
N ASP A 20 -12.55 -0.11 -1.91
CA ASP A 20 -13.28 1.17 -1.82
C ASP A 20 -12.96 1.92 -0.53
N ASN A 21 -12.66 1.20 0.53
CA ASN A 21 -12.21 1.73 1.81
C ASN A 21 -10.86 2.43 1.73
N ALA A 22 -9.98 1.98 0.84
CA ALA A 22 -8.69 2.60 0.61
C ALA A 22 -8.83 4.03 0.06
N ILE A 23 -9.86 4.32 -0.74
CA ILE A 23 -10.12 5.67 -1.25
C ILE A 23 -10.29 6.67 -0.11
N TYR A 24 -11.00 6.28 0.94
CA TYR A 24 -11.18 7.14 2.10
C TYR A 24 -9.86 7.45 2.82
N ALA A 25 -9.03 6.44 3.03
CA ALA A 25 -7.70 6.62 3.63
C ALA A 25 -6.78 7.48 2.73
N PHE A 26 -6.90 7.35 1.41
CA PHE A 26 -6.13 8.14 0.46
C PHE A 26 -6.43 9.64 0.56
N ARG A 27 -7.67 10.05 0.81
CA ARG A 27 -8.04 11.47 1.00
C ARG A 27 -7.23 12.12 2.14
N TYR A 28 -6.93 11.37 3.19
CA TYR A 28 -6.06 11.85 4.28
C TYR A 28 -4.61 11.98 3.84
N ALA A 29 -4.09 11.02 3.08
CA ALA A 29 -2.74 11.11 2.53
C ALA A 29 -2.59 12.33 1.62
N MET A 30 -3.56 12.59 0.73
CA MET A 30 -3.59 13.77 -0.13
C MET A 30 -3.65 15.08 0.66
N SER A 31 -4.53 15.15 1.66
CA SER A 31 -4.67 16.34 2.52
C SER A 31 -3.36 16.68 3.22
N LEU A 32 -2.65 15.67 3.72
CA LEU A 32 -1.34 15.84 4.37
C LEU A 32 -0.26 16.25 3.36
N ALA A 33 -0.18 15.58 2.21
CA ALA A 33 0.77 15.91 1.16
C ALA A 33 0.60 17.36 0.70
N ASN A 34 -0.64 17.78 0.44
CA ASN A 34 -0.95 19.15 0.05
C ASN A 34 -0.56 20.16 1.13
N ARG A 35 -0.91 19.89 2.40
CA ARG A 35 -0.63 20.78 3.51
C ARG A 35 0.85 20.99 3.78
N TYR A 36 1.65 19.94 3.64
CA TYR A 36 3.09 19.96 3.91
C TYR A 36 3.95 20.13 2.65
N GLY A 37 3.34 20.19 1.46
CA GLY A 37 4.06 20.26 0.19
C GLY A 37 4.92 19.01 -0.07
N GLY A 38 4.44 17.84 0.37
CA GLY A 38 5.12 16.56 0.21
C GLY A 38 4.58 15.74 -0.95
N GLY A 39 5.28 14.65 -1.26
CA GLY A 39 4.86 13.66 -2.25
C GLY A 39 4.30 12.39 -1.64
N ILE A 40 3.59 11.61 -2.44
CA ILE A 40 2.99 10.34 -2.06
C ILE A 40 3.59 9.21 -2.91
N THR A 41 4.21 8.24 -2.24
CA THR A 41 4.54 6.94 -2.83
C THR A 41 3.39 5.98 -2.55
N PHE A 42 2.80 5.43 -3.63
CA PHE A 42 1.78 4.41 -3.53
C PHE A 42 2.43 3.04 -3.42
N LEU A 43 2.01 2.25 -2.45
CA LEU A 43 2.42 0.87 -2.29
C LEU A 43 1.21 -0.05 -2.31
N HIS A 44 1.18 -0.97 -3.27
CA HIS A 44 0.28 -2.11 -3.27
C HIS A 44 1.07 -3.40 -3.16
N VAL A 45 0.64 -4.31 -2.27
CA VAL A 45 1.27 -5.61 -2.09
C VAL A 45 0.30 -6.70 -2.48
N LEU A 46 0.69 -7.47 -3.49
CA LEU A 46 0.00 -8.71 -3.86
C LEU A 46 0.44 -9.83 -2.93
N GLU A 47 -0.52 -10.49 -2.30
CA GLU A 47 -0.21 -11.69 -1.53
C GLU A 47 0.30 -12.81 -2.43
N ASP A 48 1.41 -13.43 -2.05
CA ASP A 48 1.97 -14.56 -2.78
C ASP A 48 1.05 -15.78 -2.64
N ILE A 49 1.02 -16.59 -3.70
CA ILE A 49 0.30 -17.88 -3.68
C ILE A 49 0.90 -18.72 -2.55
N SER A 50 0.04 -19.34 -1.76
CA SER A 50 0.49 -20.19 -0.66
C SER A 50 1.51 -21.24 -1.12
N SER A 51 2.45 -21.59 -0.25
CA SER A 51 3.47 -22.63 -0.54
C SER A 51 2.86 -23.95 -1.00
N PHE A 52 1.69 -24.30 -0.49
CA PHE A 52 0.94 -25.49 -0.92
C PHE A 52 0.44 -25.37 -2.37
N GLY A 53 -0.12 -24.24 -2.77
CA GLY A 53 -0.54 -23.98 -4.14
C GLY A 53 0.65 -24.03 -5.11
N ASN A 54 1.77 -23.46 -4.75
CA ASN A 54 3.01 -23.51 -5.53
C ASN A 54 3.50 -24.96 -5.73
N THR A 55 3.52 -25.77 -4.66
CA THR A 55 3.94 -27.18 -4.71
C THR A 55 3.03 -28.01 -5.63
N LEU A 56 1.71 -27.81 -5.53
CA LEU A 56 0.75 -28.52 -6.35
C LEU A 56 0.92 -28.21 -7.84
N VAL A 57 1.03 -26.93 -8.19
CA VAL A 57 1.20 -26.51 -9.60
C VAL A 57 2.55 -26.95 -10.16
N THR A 58 3.62 -26.88 -9.36
CA THR A 58 4.95 -27.36 -9.75
C THR A 58 4.95 -28.86 -10.03
N SER A 59 4.21 -29.66 -9.24
CA SER A 59 4.11 -31.10 -9.47
C SER A 59 3.38 -31.48 -10.75
N ILE A 60 2.46 -30.63 -11.22
CA ILE A 60 1.67 -30.86 -12.44
C ILE A 60 2.39 -30.39 -13.70
N LEU A 61 2.97 -29.18 -13.66
CA LEU A 61 3.53 -28.50 -14.83
C LEU A 61 5.04 -28.66 -14.97
N GLY A 62 5.73 -29.10 -13.93
CA GLY A 62 7.19 -29.04 -13.82
C GLY A 62 7.70 -27.65 -13.40
N GLU A 63 8.87 -27.64 -12.78
CA GLU A 63 9.41 -26.44 -12.12
C GLU A 63 9.75 -25.31 -13.13
N GLU A 64 10.35 -25.65 -14.26
CA GLU A 64 10.77 -24.65 -15.27
C GLU A 64 9.58 -23.97 -15.94
N ARG A 65 8.60 -24.77 -16.36
CA ARG A 65 7.39 -24.26 -17.03
C ARG A 65 6.53 -23.44 -16.07
N TRP A 66 6.47 -23.82 -14.81
CA TRP A 66 5.79 -23.02 -13.78
C TRP A 66 6.48 -21.68 -13.53
N LYS A 67 7.80 -21.67 -13.41
CA LYS A 67 8.59 -20.42 -13.26
C LYS A 67 8.37 -19.46 -14.42
N GLU A 68 8.36 -19.96 -15.64
CA GLU A 68 8.16 -19.15 -16.84
C GLU A 68 6.74 -18.56 -16.92
N LEU A 69 5.71 -19.39 -16.70
CA LEU A 69 4.31 -18.96 -16.67
C LEU A 69 4.05 -17.96 -15.53
N ARG A 70 4.63 -18.21 -14.37
CA ARG A 70 4.52 -17.31 -13.21
C ARG A 70 5.12 -15.96 -13.55
N LYS A 71 6.32 -15.90 -14.08
CA LYS A 71 7.00 -14.65 -14.44
C LYS A 71 6.21 -13.84 -15.48
N GLN A 72 5.65 -14.48 -16.50
CA GLN A 72 4.85 -13.80 -17.52
C GLN A 72 3.52 -13.26 -16.96
N ASN A 73 2.85 -14.04 -16.12
CA ASN A 73 1.59 -13.61 -15.50
C ASN A 73 1.81 -12.54 -14.44
N GLU A 74 2.89 -12.64 -13.68
CA GLU A 74 3.30 -11.67 -12.65
C GLU A 74 3.48 -10.28 -13.27
N GLN A 75 4.22 -10.17 -14.38
CA GLN A 75 4.42 -8.89 -15.05
C GLN A 75 3.11 -8.29 -15.56
N LYS A 76 2.23 -9.08 -16.16
CA LYS A 76 0.92 -8.61 -16.63
C LYS A 76 0.04 -8.13 -15.47
N VAL A 77 0.06 -8.83 -14.35
CA VAL A 77 -0.70 -8.44 -13.16
C VAL A 77 -0.14 -7.16 -12.56
N LEU A 78 1.19 -7.03 -12.46
CA LEU A 78 1.84 -5.82 -12.00
C LEU A 78 1.49 -4.60 -12.86
N ASP A 79 1.52 -4.76 -14.18
CA ASP A 79 1.20 -3.69 -15.11
C ASP A 79 -0.29 -3.29 -15.01
N ALA A 80 -1.19 -4.26 -14.91
CA ALA A 80 -2.63 -4.00 -14.72
C ALA A 80 -2.91 -3.25 -13.40
N ILE A 81 -2.21 -3.60 -12.32
CA ILE A 81 -2.35 -2.91 -11.03
C ILE A 81 -1.80 -1.49 -11.09
N LYS A 82 -0.65 -1.28 -11.75
CA LYS A 82 -0.09 0.07 -11.94
C LYS A 82 -1.06 0.97 -12.72
N GLU A 83 -1.68 0.45 -13.77
CA GLU A 83 -2.68 1.22 -14.53
C GLU A 83 -3.94 1.51 -13.68
N ARG A 84 -4.39 0.56 -12.85
CA ARG A 84 -5.51 0.79 -11.92
C ARG A 84 -5.16 1.85 -10.86
N LEU A 85 -3.94 1.84 -10.34
CA LEU A 85 -3.47 2.86 -9.39
C LEU A 85 -3.38 4.24 -10.06
N LYS A 86 -2.92 4.33 -11.30
CA LYS A 86 -2.93 5.59 -12.04
C LYS A 86 -4.35 6.12 -12.23
N ALA A 87 -5.27 5.28 -12.71
CA ALA A 87 -6.68 5.66 -12.87
C ALA A 87 -7.30 6.13 -11.54
N PHE A 88 -6.99 5.45 -10.44
CA PHE A 88 -7.40 5.84 -9.09
C PHE A 88 -6.87 7.23 -8.70
N CYS A 89 -5.59 7.52 -8.96
CA CYS A 89 -5.01 8.84 -8.71
C CYS A 89 -5.69 9.93 -9.56
N GLU A 90 -5.93 9.66 -10.83
CA GLU A 90 -6.59 10.60 -11.75
C GLU A 90 -8.04 10.90 -11.33
N GLU A 91 -8.78 9.89 -10.89
CA GLU A 91 -10.13 10.05 -10.36
C GLU A 91 -10.14 10.89 -9.08
N ALA A 92 -9.24 10.62 -8.15
CA ALA A 92 -9.12 11.37 -6.91
C ALA A 92 -8.77 12.84 -7.14
N VAL A 93 -7.91 13.16 -8.12
CA VAL A 93 -7.59 14.55 -8.51
C VAL A 93 -8.79 15.24 -9.13
N ARG A 94 -9.59 14.52 -9.93
CA ARG A 94 -10.79 15.07 -10.56
C ARG A 94 -11.86 15.49 -9.53
N ASP A 95 -11.99 14.71 -8.48
CA ASP A 95 -12.95 14.98 -7.40
C ASP A 95 -12.48 16.10 -6.45
N LEU A 96 -11.19 16.42 -6.42
CA LEU A 96 -10.57 17.38 -5.52
C LEU A 96 -9.58 18.29 -6.27
N PRO A 97 -10.01 19.09 -7.24
CA PRO A 97 -9.14 19.90 -8.10
C PRO A 97 -8.35 20.98 -7.32
N GLU A 98 -8.83 21.36 -6.14
CA GLU A 98 -8.15 22.34 -5.28
C GLU A 98 -7.07 21.73 -4.37
N CYS A 99 -6.86 20.41 -4.44
CA CYS A 99 -5.88 19.69 -3.63
C CYS A 99 -4.83 19.02 -4.52
N PRO A 100 -3.95 19.79 -5.18
CA PRO A 100 -2.88 19.20 -5.96
C PRO A 100 -1.93 18.42 -5.04
N PHE A 101 -1.59 17.21 -5.43
CA PHE A 101 -0.57 16.42 -4.77
C PHE A 101 0.41 15.87 -5.80
N ILE A 102 1.59 15.54 -5.34
CA ILE A 102 2.64 14.95 -6.17
C ILE A 102 2.63 13.44 -5.92
N THR A 103 2.40 12.67 -6.98
CA THR A 103 2.68 11.23 -6.97
C THR A 103 4.15 11.05 -7.23
N ASP A 104 4.92 10.67 -6.22
CA ASP A 104 6.36 10.43 -6.37
C ASP A 104 6.60 9.12 -7.10
N GLU A 105 5.95 8.06 -6.66
CA GLU A 105 6.18 6.72 -7.19
C GLU A 105 4.95 5.81 -7.00
N ILE A 106 4.80 4.84 -7.90
CA ILE A 106 3.85 3.73 -7.77
C ILE A 106 4.64 2.43 -7.68
N VAL A 107 4.61 1.82 -6.50
CA VAL A 107 5.32 0.59 -6.17
C VAL A 107 4.33 -0.56 -6.03
N VAL A 108 4.59 -1.66 -6.72
CA VAL A 108 3.85 -2.92 -6.55
C VAL A 108 4.86 -3.99 -6.15
N LYS A 109 4.58 -4.65 -5.03
CA LYS A 109 5.41 -5.74 -4.49
C LYS A 109 4.59 -7.03 -4.44
N ILE A 110 5.26 -8.17 -4.35
CA ILE A 110 4.63 -9.47 -4.14
C ILE A 110 5.21 -10.07 -2.87
N GLY A 111 4.35 -10.53 -1.97
CA GLY A 111 4.77 -11.12 -0.72
C GLY A 111 3.77 -10.96 0.42
N ASN A 112 4.26 -10.99 1.65
CA ASN A 112 3.44 -10.72 2.83
C ASN A 112 3.22 -9.21 2.97
N PRO A 113 1.96 -8.71 2.97
CA PRO A 113 1.70 -7.27 2.96
C PRO A 113 2.39 -6.50 4.08
N ALA A 114 2.35 -7.00 5.31
CA ALA A 114 2.95 -6.31 6.44
C ALA A 114 4.49 -6.26 6.35
N GLU A 115 5.13 -7.34 5.88
CA GLU A 115 6.58 -7.39 5.71
C GLU A 115 7.05 -6.48 4.57
N GLU A 116 6.36 -6.49 3.43
CA GLU A 116 6.71 -5.65 2.29
C GLU A 116 6.46 -4.16 2.57
N ILE A 117 5.42 -3.80 3.34
CA ILE A 117 5.22 -2.43 3.79
C ILE A 117 6.39 -1.98 4.68
N LEU A 118 6.78 -2.78 5.67
CA LEU A 118 7.90 -2.45 6.57
C LEU A 118 9.22 -2.32 5.82
N LYS A 119 9.47 -3.18 4.85
CA LYS A 119 10.65 -3.12 4.00
C LYS A 119 10.65 -1.86 3.14
N GLN A 120 9.51 -1.51 2.54
CA GLN A 120 9.38 -0.28 1.75
C GLN A 120 9.58 0.98 2.60
N VAL A 121 9.16 0.97 3.86
CA VAL A 121 9.44 2.07 4.82
C VAL A 121 10.94 2.29 4.98
N ASP A 122 11.70 1.21 5.14
CA ASP A 122 13.17 1.29 5.30
C ASP A 122 13.85 1.69 3.96
N GLU A 123 13.34 1.25 2.80
CA GLU A 123 13.88 1.54 1.47
C GLU A 123 13.59 2.96 0.98
N SER A 124 12.41 3.49 1.22
CA SER A 124 11.97 4.81 0.71
C SER A 124 12.37 5.98 1.61
N ASP A 125 12.81 5.72 2.83
CA ASP A 125 13.04 6.73 3.88
C ASP A 125 11.84 7.70 4.02
N CYS A 126 10.64 7.15 4.01
CA CYS A 126 9.42 7.94 4.19
C CYS A 126 9.35 8.55 5.60
N ASP A 127 8.63 9.66 5.73
CA ASP A 127 8.43 10.36 7.00
C ASP A 127 7.20 9.87 7.73
N LEU A 128 6.20 9.39 6.97
CA LEU A 128 4.90 8.96 7.47
C LEU A 128 4.35 7.82 6.61
N VAL A 129 3.77 6.82 7.27
CA VAL A 129 2.96 5.79 6.61
C VAL A 129 1.48 6.12 6.80
N VAL A 130 0.69 6.04 5.74
CA VAL A 130 -0.78 6.18 5.78
C VAL A 130 -1.40 4.89 5.25
N MET A 131 -2.38 4.36 5.96
CA MET A 131 -3.09 3.15 5.56
C MET A 131 -4.50 3.08 6.18
N GLY A 132 -5.37 2.25 5.61
CA GLY A 132 -6.67 1.95 6.21
C GLY A 132 -6.54 1.06 7.45
N SER A 133 -7.52 1.14 8.35
CA SER A 133 -7.59 0.26 9.52
C SER A 133 -7.94 -1.19 9.15
N HIS A 134 -8.66 -1.37 8.05
CA HIS A 134 -9.12 -2.66 7.54
C HIS A 134 -8.86 -2.73 6.02
N GLY A 135 -8.70 -3.95 5.51
CA GLY A 135 -8.63 -4.25 4.08
C GLY A 135 -9.87 -5.01 3.61
N GLN A 136 -9.78 -5.59 2.41
CA GLN A 136 -10.83 -6.41 1.83
C GLN A 136 -11.20 -7.58 2.76
N GLY A 137 -12.49 -7.78 3.01
CA GLY A 137 -13.01 -8.99 3.65
C GLY A 137 -13.17 -8.98 5.17
N LEU A 138 -13.01 -7.86 5.85
CA LEU A 138 -13.34 -7.77 7.28
C LEU A 138 -14.75 -7.21 7.49
N LEU A 139 -15.50 -7.88 8.35
CA LEU A 139 -16.80 -7.43 8.83
C LEU A 139 -16.67 -6.11 9.58
N GLU A 140 -17.68 -5.27 9.49
CA GLU A 140 -17.75 -3.91 10.04
C GLU A 140 -17.39 -3.80 11.54
N ASP A 141 -17.52 -4.89 12.29
CA ASP A 141 -17.24 -4.96 13.75
C ASP A 141 -15.79 -5.28 14.11
N ALA A 142 -14.89 -5.53 13.15
CA ALA A 142 -13.52 -5.90 13.47
C ALA A 142 -12.70 -4.69 13.93
N MET A 143 -12.04 -4.82 15.10
CA MET A 143 -11.34 -3.69 15.74
C MET A 143 -10.14 -3.15 14.94
N MET A 144 -9.43 -3.97 14.19
CA MET A 144 -8.29 -3.58 13.32
C MET A 144 -7.79 -4.78 12.51
N GLY A 145 -7.45 -4.58 11.25
CA GLY A 145 -6.92 -5.59 10.36
C GLY A 145 -5.56 -6.16 10.81
N SER A 146 -5.25 -7.37 10.39
CA SER A 146 -3.99 -8.07 10.74
C SER A 146 -2.76 -7.32 10.22
N VAL A 147 -2.83 -6.76 9.02
CA VAL A 147 -1.75 -6.00 8.38
C VAL A 147 -1.49 -4.71 9.13
N SER A 148 -2.51 -3.87 9.31
CA SER A 148 -2.38 -2.58 10.01
C SER A 148 -1.87 -2.74 11.44
N ARG A 149 -2.38 -3.74 12.19
CA ARG A 149 -1.89 -4.07 13.53
C ARG A 149 -0.41 -4.46 13.54
N ARG A 150 0.03 -5.27 12.58
CA ARG A 150 1.43 -5.69 12.48
C ARG A 150 2.35 -4.54 12.10
N VAL A 151 1.92 -3.69 11.16
CA VAL A 151 2.68 -2.50 10.75
C VAL A 151 2.84 -1.53 11.92
N ILE A 152 1.77 -1.16 12.64
CA ILE A 152 1.85 -0.27 13.81
C ILE A 152 2.85 -0.78 14.86
N ARG A 153 2.85 -2.07 15.12
CA ARG A 153 3.72 -2.67 16.15
C ARG A 153 5.19 -2.70 15.78
N ARG A 154 5.55 -2.69 14.50
CA ARG A 154 6.92 -2.92 14.01
C ARG A 154 7.51 -1.74 13.24
N CYS A 155 6.67 -0.83 12.76
CA CYS A 155 7.13 0.32 12.00
C CYS A 155 7.94 1.28 12.88
N LYS A 156 9.08 1.72 12.37
CA LYS A 156 9.95 2.71 13.04
C LYS A 156 9.56 4.16 12.73
N LYS A 157 8.72 4.36 11.71
CA LYS A 157 8.20 5.68 11.33
C LYS A 157 6.78 5.85 11.87
N PRO A 158 6.28 7.06 12.03
CA PRO A 158 4.88 7.32 12.36
C PRO A 158 3.93 6.63 11.40
N VAL A 159 2.84 6.07 11.92
CA VAL A 159 1.80 5.40 11.13
C VAL A 159 0.45 6.04 11.41
N LEU A 160 -0.17 6.59 10.39
CA LEU A 160 -1.53 7.10 10.44
C LEU A 160 -2.49 6.02 9.90
N VAL A 161 -3.30 5.49 10.79
CA VAL A 161 -4.31 4.49 10.44
C VAL A 161 -5.67 5.14 10.38
N ILE A 162 -6.29 5.09 9.22
CA ILE A 162 -7.59 5.72 8.96
C ILE A 162 -8.69 4.71 9.18
N ARG A 163 -9.60 5.04 10.09
CA ARG A 163 -10.81 4.28 10.33
C ARG A 163 -11.94 4.81 9.45
N LEU A 164 -12.71 3.90 8.88
CA LEU A 164 -13.89 4.28 8.09
C LEU A 164 -14.97 4.90 8.97
N PRO A 165 -15.67 5.93 8.50
CA PRO A 165 -16.84 6.42 9.18
C PRO A 165 -17.95 5.37 9.10
N GLY A 166 -18.49 4.97 10.24
CA GLY A 166 -19.60 4.01 10.31
C GLY A 166 -19.19 2.54 10.51
N ALA A 167 -17.91 2.27 10.74
CA ALA A 167 -17.43 0.96 11.18
C ALA A 167 -17.26 0.92 12.71
#